data_5ae0e679cd99dc8a21fa0a2e1b429bb8
#
_entry.id   5ae0e679cd99dc8a21fa0a2e1b429bb8
#
_cell.length_a   1.000
_cell.length_b   1.000
_cell.length_c   1.000
_cell.angle_alpha   90.00
_cell.angle_beta   90.00
_cell.angle_gamma   90.00
#
_symmetry.space_group_name_H-M   'P 1'
#
loop_
_entity.id
_entity.type
_entity.pdbx_description
1 polymer ?
#
loop_
_entity_poly.entity_id
_entity_poly.type
_entity_poly.pdbx_seq_one_letter_code
_entity_poly.pdbx_strand_id
1 'polypeptide(L)'
;STKTGDFFGPTKTTNKQKPSNYVYTENGKYLMNQKEVYLNKNSRIHYNGKILTGDKMYYNQLTGFGKGEGNVRLDDPKQKRYIKGGYGEIFEKKDSAMITQKPYAVKELKNDTAYIAAEKFLTYQKPDSIDNTKKKSFLRAYKKVRMYMTKAQGRADSLSFNETDGVLHFFRKPIFWSGEKQITGDKIEAYFNTENENIDSLKVRGNAFAISKVDSLTMKDEFHQVKGKLMTVFYQNNEMKLAKVIGNAQSITYADSEDQKTKKIDRLGVSISNCGEIEALFEDRKIQILACNIGAQSDIYPMSKIAPDKRKFP
;
A
#
# COMPACT_ATOMS: atom_id res chain seq x y z
N SER A 1 29.22 28.82 -32.88
CA SER A 1 29.58 29.04 -31.46
C SER A 1 28.52 28.43 -30.57
N THR A 2 28.91 27.54 -29.68
CA THR A 2 28.05 27.03 -28.62
C THR A 2 27.77 28.13 -27.63
N LYS A 3 26.54 28.72 -27.65
CA LYS A 3 26.15 29.70 -26.66
C LYS A 3 25.93 28.96 -25.33
N THR A 4 26.81 29.15 -24.36
CA THR A 4 26.72 28.59 -23.00
C THR A 4 26.63 29.71 -22.01
N GLY A 5 25.89 29.50 -20.91
CA GLY A 5 25.84 30.36 -19.74
C GLY A 5 26.17 29.54 -18.49
N ASP A 6 27.09 30.04 -17.67
CA ASP A 6 27.43 29.42 -16.41
C ASP A 6 26.75 30.21 -15.26
N PHE A 7 26.24 29.46 -14.25
CA PHE A 7 25.59 30.03 -13.06
C PHE A 7 26.52 29.90 -11.86
N PHE A 8 26.83 31.01 -11.23
CA PHE A 8 27.72 31.11 -10.06
C PHE A 8 27.02 31.63 -8.81
N GLY A 9 25.70 31.63 -8.77
CA GLY A 9 24.87 32.06 -7.66
C GLY A 9 23.41 31.74 -7.87
N PRO A 10 22.53 32.15 -6.94
CA PRO A 10 21.11 31.85 -6.99
C PRO A 10 20.48 32.23 -8.35
N THR A 11 20.11 31.25 -9.13
CA THR A 11 19.56 31.43 -10.48
C THR A 11 18.25 30.69 -10.64
N LYS A 12 17.22 31.38 -11.12
CA LYS A 12 15.91 30.79 -11.45
C LYS A 12 15.62 30.94 -12.93
N THR A 13 15.37 29.84 -13.59
CA THR A 13 14.96 29.80 -15.01
C THR A 13 13.51 29.35 -15.10
N THR A 14 12.62 30.21 -15.60
CA THR A 14 11.18 29.99 -15.62
C THR A 14 10.67 29.66 -17.01
N ASN A 15 9.72 28.73 -17.10
CA ASN A 15 8.96 28.50 -18.34
C ASN A 15 7.99 29.68 -18.58
N LYS A 16 8.11 30.37 -19.71
CA LYS A 16 7.26 31.54 -20.03
C LYS A 16 5.77 31.19 -20.13
N GLN A 17 5.45 30.00 -20.69
CA GLN A 17 4.05 29.55 -20.87
C GLN A 17 3.44 28.97 -19.57
N LYS A 18 4.29 28.51 -18.66
CA LYS A 18 3.89 27.89 -17.41
C LYS A 18 4.84 28.34 -16.28
N PRO A 19 4.68 29.55 -15.72
CA PRO A 19 5.62 30.12 -14.76
C PRO A 19 5.79 29.33 -13.46
N SER A 20 4.82 28.46 -13.11
CA SER A 20 4.92 27.51 -12.00
C SER A 20 5.98 26.41 -12.23
N ASN A 21 6.34 26.16 -13.50
CA ASN A 21 7.40 25.25 -13.87
C ASN A 21 8.69 26.05 -14.03
N TYR A 22 9.66 25.77 -13.18
CA TYR A 22 10.95 26.45 -13.18
C TYR A 22 12.06 25.55 -12.66
N VAL A 23 13.27 25.94 -12.99
CA VAL A 23 14.50 25.32 -12.48
C VAL A 23 15.21 26.33 -11.61
N TYR A 24 15.72 25.90 -10.46
CA TYR A 24 16.55 26.70 -9.57
C TYR A 24 17.87 25.97 -9.32
N THR A 25 18.94 26.73 -9.27
CA THR A 25 20.28 26.25 -8.92
C THR A 25 21.14 27.39 -8.37
N GLU A 26 22.15 27.06 -7.56
CA GLU A 26 23.20 27.99 -7.13
C GLU A 26 24.51 27.80 -7.91
N ASN A 27 24.64 26.70 -8.64
CA ASN A 27 25.73 26.44 -9.57
C ASN A 27 25.26 25.55 -10.68
N GLY A 28 25.64 25.84 -11.91
CA GLY A 28 25.27 25.03 -13.04
C GLY A 28 25.66 25.62 -14.38
N LYS A 29 25.23 24.96 -15.44
CA LYS A 29 25.53 25.33 -16.82
C LYS A 29 24.29 25.22 -17.70
N TYR A 30 24.06 26.19 -18.55
CA TYR A 30 23.01 26.20 -19.56
C TYR A 30 23.58 26.17 -20.97
N LEU A 31 23.21 25.14 -21.73
CA LEU A 31 23.52 25.03 -23.15
C LEU A 31 22.34 25.61 -23.95
N MET A 32 22.46 26.85 -24.40
CA MET A 32 21.35 27.63 -24.96
C MET A 32 20.77 27.03 -26.22
N ASN A 33 21.62 26.47 -27.11
CA ASN A 33 21.19 25.90 -28.39
C ASN A 33 20.43 24.58 -28.17
N GLN A 34 20.86 23.73 -27.22
CA GLN A 34 20.25 22.43 -26.88
C GLN A 34 19.08 22.60 -25.92
N LYS A 35 18.94 23.80 -25.28
CA LYS A 35 17.97 24.04 -24.21
C LYS A 35 18.17 23.10 -23.01
N GLU A 36 19.41 22.75 -22.71
CA GLU A 36 19.81 21.84 -21.64
C GLU A 36 20.41 22.59 -20.45
N VAL A 37 20.01 22.18 -19.25
CA VAL A 37 20.49 22.75 -18.00
C VAL A 37 21.12 21.65 -17.15
N TYR A 38 22.34 21.88 -16.73
CA TYR A 38 23.07 21.05 -15.76
C TYR A 38 23.12 21.81 -14.44
N LEU A 39 22.77 21.15 -13.34
CA LEU A 39 22.52 21.75 -12.05
C LEU A 39 23.30 20.97 -10.99
N ASN A 40 24.16 21.67 -10.24
CA ASN A 40 25.17 21.03 -9.39
C ASN A 40 25.05 21.37 -7.89
N LYS A 41 24.35 22.45 -7.50
CA LYS A 41 24.30 22.87 -6.10
C LYS A 41 22.93 23.43 -5.73
N ASN A 42 22.35 22.93 -4.63
CA ASN A 42 21.05 23.34 -4.08
C ASN A 42 19.97 23.42 -5.15
N SER A 43 19.94 22.40 -6.01
CA SER A 43 19.18 22.43 -7.25
C SER A 43 17.81 21.79 -7.10
N ARG A 44 16.83 22.32 -7.82
CA ARG A 44 15.46 21.80 -7.84
C ARG A 44 14.77 22.09 -9.16
N ILE A 45 13.96 21.14 -9.61
CA ILE A 45 13.10 21.27 -10.78
C ILE A 45 11.66 21.24 -10.29
N HIS A 46 10.94 22.34 -10.51
CA HIS A 46 9.51 22.47 -10.24
C HIS A 46 8.74 22.17 -11.51
N TYR A 47 7.86 21.18 -11.48
CA TYR A 47 7.02 20.80 -12.61
C TYR A 47 5.65 20.29 -12.16
N ASN A 48 4.58 20.79 -12.75
CA ASN A 48 3.21 20.32 -12.50
C ASN A 48 2.85 20.22 -10.99
N GLY A 49 3.36 21.15 -10.18
CA GLY A 49 3.16 21.17 -8.73
C GLY A 49 4.03 20.20 -7.93
N LYS A 50 4.94 19.45 -8.60
CA LYS A 50 5.91 18.55 -7.97
C LYS A 50 7.30 19.18 -7.97
N ILE A 51 8.19 18.70 -7.09
CA ILE A 51 9.53 19.20 -6.92
C ILE A 51 10.51 18.02 -6.95
N LEU A 52 11.41 18.01 -7.91
CA LEU A 52 12.53 17.07 -7.94
C LEU A 52 13.79 17.76 -7.43
N THR A 53 14.49 17.11 -6.49
CA THR A 53 15.82 17.50 -6.00
C THR A 53 16.80 16.34 -6.12
N GLY A 54 18.09 16.63 -6.11
CA GLY A 54 19.18 15.65 -6.17
C GLY A 54 20.54 16.36 -6.12
N ASP A 55 21.63 15.59 -5.93
CA ASP A 55 22.98 16.15 -5.84
C ASP A 55 23.46 16.66 -7.19
N LYS A 56 23.18 15.92 -8.26
CA LYS A 56 23.45 16.29 -9.67
C LYS A 56 22.16 16.18 -10.44
N MET A 57 21.81 17.21 -11.19
CA MET A 57 20.56 17.21 -11.93
C MET A 57 20.77 17.70 -13.36
N TYR A 58 19.90 17.23 -14.24
CA TYR A 58 19.83 17.63 -15.64
C TYR A 58 18.38 17.88 -16.02
N TYR A 59 18.17 18.88 -16.86
CA TYR A 59 16.84 19.16 -17.40
C TYR A 59 16.94 19.67 -18.85
N ASN A 60 16.10 19.10 -19.72
CA ASN A 60 15.98 19.55 -21.11
C ASN A 60 14.63 20.24 -21.30
N GLN A 61 14.66 21.53 -21.60
CA GLN A 61 13.46 22.38 -21.72
C GLN A 61 12.62 22.06 -22.96
N LEU A 62 13.22 21.49 -24.04
CA LEU A 62 12.48 21.14 -25.26
C LEU A 62 11.62 19.88 -25.06
N THR A 63 12.19 18.89 -24.39
CA THR A 63 11.54 17.60 -24.19
C THR A 63 10.72 17.55 -22.92
N GLY A 64 11.02 18.40 -21.92
CA GLY A 64 10.49 18.32 -20.58
C GLY A 64 11.03 17.11 -19.81
N PHE A 65 12.17 16.54 -20.24
CA PHE A 65 12.86 15.46 -19.54
C PHE A 65 13.81 16.06 -18.51
N GLY A 66 13.76 15.51 -17.31
CA GLY A 66 14.70 15.83 -16.23
C GLY A 66 15.16 14.56 -15.53
N LYS A 67 16.36 14.59 -15.00
CA LYS A 67 16.90 13.53 -14.13
C LYS A 67 17.65 14.09 -12.94
N GLY A 68 17.73 13.28 -11.90
CA GLY A 68 18.54 13.53 -10.71
C GLY A 68 19.33 12.30 -10.31
N GLU A 69 20.51 12.51 -9.79
CA GLU A 69 21.45 11.50 -9.31
C GLU A 69 21.96 11.91 -7.91
N GLY A 70 22.05 10.93 -7.00
CA GLY A 70 22.42 11.14 -5.60
C GLY A 70 21.33 11.85 -4.79
N ASN A 71 20.95 11.28 -3.66
CA ASN A 71 19.97 11.85 -2.72
C ASN A 71 18.70 12.41 -3.38
N VAL A 72 18.22 11.69 -4.41
CA VAL A 72 17.06 12.15 -5.17
C VAL A 72 15.80 12.12 -4.30
N ARG A 73 15.03 13.20 -4.36
CA ARG A 73 13.74 13.33 -3.71
C ARG A 73 12.73 13.96 -4.67
N LEU A 74 11.60 13.31 -4.85
CA LEU A 74 10.44 13.81 -5.56
C LEU A 74 9.33 14.12 -4.55
N ASP A 75 9.05 15.39 -4.34
CA ASP A 75 7.94 15.86 -3.52
C ASP A 75 6.69 16.09 -4.35
N ASP A 76 5.55 15.69 -3.82
CA ASP A 76 4.20 16.01 -4.30
C ASP A 76 3.41 16.63 -3.13
N PRO A 77 3.55 17.96 -2.89
CA PRO A 77 2.95 18.62 -1.73
C PRO A 77 1.42 18.55 -1.72
N LYS A 78 0.78 18.53 -2.90
CA LYS A 78 -0.67 18.43 -3.03
C LYS A 78 -1.19 17.09 -2.47
N GLN A 79 -0.41 16.02 -2.67
CA GLN A 79 -0.74 14.68 -2.19
C GLN A 79 -0.11 14.37 -0.82
N LYS A 80 0.55 15.34 -0.19
CA LYS A 80 1.28 15.18 1.09
C LYS A 80 2.19 13.95 1.09
N ARG A 81 2.98 13.80 0.02
CA ARG A 81 3.89 12.66 -0.12
C ARG A 81 5.21 13.05 -0.75
N TYR A 82 6.19 12.20 -0.54
CA TYR A 82 7.44 12.22 -1.28
C TYR A 82 7.97 10.81 -1.57
N ILE A 83 8.85 10.71 -2.56
CA ILE A 83 9.59 9.50 -2.87
C ILE A 83 11.07 9.85 -2.87
N LYS A 84 11.89 9.10 -2.11
CA LYS A 84 13.35 9.21 -2.12
C LYS A 84 13.98 8.02 -2.82
N GLY A 85 15.19 8.22 -3.38
CA GLY A 85 16.01 7.17 -3.97
C GLY A 85 17.37 7.71 -4.41
N GLY A 86 18.21 6.86 -5.00
CA GLY A 86 19.53 7.29 -5.50
C GLY A 86 19.47 7.87 -6.92
N TYR A 87 18.41 7.55 -7.68
CA TYR A 87 18.22 8.01 -9.06
C TYR A 87 16.75 8.29 -9.35
N GLY A 88 16.48 9.34 -10.13
CA GLY A 88 15.13 9.69 -10.55
C GLY A 88 15.06 10.37 -11.90
N GLU A 89 13.94 10.16 -12.60
CA GLU A 89 13.60 10.78 -13.87
C GLU A 89 12.22 11.41 -13.80
N ILE A 90 12.04 12.51 -14.52
CA ILE A 90 10.75 13.15 -14.74
C ILE A 90 10.50 13.34 -16.22
N PHE A 91 9.25 13.18 -16.62
CA PHE A 91 8.75 13.40 -17.97
C PHE A 91 7.58 14.39 -17.89
N GLU A 92 7.88 15.68 -17.91
CA GLU A 92 6.91 16.75 -17.70
C GLU A 92 5.71 16.65 -18.63
N LYS A 93 5.95 16.43 -19.93
CA LYS A 93 4.90 16.33 -20.96
C LYS A 93 3.96 15.12 -20.75
N LYS A 94 4.44 14.07 -20.09
CA LYS A 94 3.69 12.84 -19.78
C LYS A 94 3.14 12.85 -18.35
N ASP A 95 3.44 13.91 -17.58
CA ASP A 95 3.13 14.02 -16.14
C ASP A 95 3.48 12.73 -15.37
N SER A 96 4.68 12.22 -15.64
CA SER A 96 5.17 10.98 -15.04
C SER A 96 6.57 11.14 -14.46
N ALA A 97 6.88 10.31 -13.47
CA ALA A 97 8.21 10.25 -12.86
C ALA A 97 8.55 8.82 -12.44
N MET A 98 9.84 8.50 -12.45
CA MET A 98 10.40 7.23 -12.03
C MET A 98 11.49 7.46 -11.00
N ILE A 99 11.50 6.68 -9.91
CA ILE A 99 12.55 6.71 -8.88
C ILE A 99 13.05 5.29 -8.64
N THR A 100 14.38 5.13 -8.57
CA THR A 100 15.09 3.86 -8.40
C THR A 100 16.26 3.98 -7.41
N GLN A 101 17.04 2.92 -7.26
CA GLN A 101 18.20 2.82 -6.35
C GLN A 101 17.78 2.93 -4.88
N LYS A 102 17.22 1.82 -4.37
CA LYS A 102 16.70 1.67 -2.99
C LYS A 102 15.65 2.73 -2.64
N PRO A 103 14.64 2.93 -3.50
CA PRO A 103 13.67 3.97 -3.26
C PRO A 103 12.68 3.58 -2.17
N TYR A 104 12.15 4.61 -1.49
CA TYR A 104 11.00 4.49 -0.62
C TYR A 104 10.08 5.71 -0.76
N ALA A 105 8.78 5.46 -0.62
CA ALA A 105 7.73 6.47 -0.64
C ALA A 105 7.19 6.68 0.77
N VAL A 106 6.87 7.91 1.09
CA VAL A 106 6.19 8.32 2.33
C VAL A 106 4.97 9.14 1.97
N LYS A 107 3.82 8.80 2.55
CA LYS A 107 2.59 9.57 2.46
C LYS A 107 2.09 9.88 3.86
N GLU A 108 1.93 11.17 4.15
CA GLU A 108 1.29 11.62 5.37
C GLU A 108 -0.21 11.48 5.23
N LEU A 109 -0.82 10.75 6.14
CA LEU A 109 -2.25 10.57 6.30
C LEU A 109 -2.75 11.43 7.47
N LYS A 110 -4.05 11.59 7.59
CA LYS A 110 -4.65 12.43 8.64
C LYS A 110 -4.25 11.98 10.06
N ASN A 111 -4.17 10.67 10.31
CA ASN A 111 -3.90 10.09 11.63
C ASN A 111 -2.76 9.06 11.63
N ASP A 112 -2.01 8.91 10.53
CA ASP A 112 -0.93 7.94 10.41
C ASP A 112 0.05 8.37 9.32
N THR A 113 1.11 7.59 9.11
CA THR A 113 2.03 7.76 7.99
C THR A 113 2.24 6.42 7.30
N ALA A 114 2.03 6.38 5.99
CA ALA A 114 2.28 5.22 5.18
C ALA A 114 3.70 5.27 4.60
N TYR A 115 4.45 4.19 4.77
CA TYR A 115 5.76 3.96 4.21
C TYR A 115 5.70 2.80 3.21
N ILE A 116 6.26 2.99 2.03
CA ILE A 116 6.34 1.93 1.02
C ILE A 116 7.79 1.86 0.52
N ALA A 117 8.40 0.69 0.56
CA ALA A 117 9.70 0.40 -0.04
C ALA A 117 9.53 -0.55 -1.24
N ALA A 118 10.35 -0.38 -2.28
CA ALA A 118 10.36 -1.21 -3.49
C ALA A 118 11.71 -1.10 -4.21
N GLU A 119 11.90 -1.80 -5.34
CA GLU A 119 13.08 -1.59 -6.19
C GLU A 119 12.89 -0.41 -7.15
N LYS A 120 11.64 -0.09 -7.53
CA LYS A 120 11.29 1.01 -8.42
C LYS A 120 9.90 1.57 -8.12
N PHE A 121 9.78 2.88 -8.17
CA PHE A 121 8.49 3.60 -8.22
C PHE A 121 8.27 4.26 -9.57
N LEU A 122 7.01 4.27 -9.99
CA LEU A 122 6.53 5.03 -11.13
C LEU A 122 5.28 5.79 -10.70
N THR A 123 5.27 7.11 -10.92
CA THR A 123 4.07 7.94 -10.75
C THR A 123 3.64 8.47 -12.10
N TYR A 124 2.34 8.52 -12.34
CA TYR A 124 1.79 9.08 -13.58
C TYR A 124 0.33 9.48 -13.40
N GLN A 125 -0.15 10.32 -14.32
CA GLN A 125 -1.56 10.67 -14.43
C GLN A 125 -2.12 10.13 -15.74
N LYS A 126 -3.41 9.79 -15.72
CA LYS A 126 -4.19 9.44 -16.92
C LYS A 126 -5.51 10.21 -16.90
N PRO A 127 -6.07 10.54 -18.06
CA PRO A 127 -7.45 11.01 -18.13
C PRO A 127 -8.39 10.03 -17.46
N ASP A 128 -9.41 10.53 -16.80
CA ASP A 128 -10.49 9.68 -16.30
C ASP A 128 -11.28 9.13 -17.50
N SER A 129 -11.65 7.84 -17.46
CA SER A 129 -12.41 7.20 -18.53
C SER A 129 -13.86 7.66 -18.62
N ILE A 130 -14.39 8.25 -17.55
CA ILE A 130 -15.77 8.74 -17.45
C ILE A 130 -15.83 10.25 -17.74
N ASP A 131 -14.87 11.01 -17.21
CA ASP A 131 -14.78 12.46 -17.36
C ASP A 131 -13.36 12.85 -17.82
N ASN A 132 -13.19 12.98 -19.12
CA ASN A 132 -11.91 13.31 -19.75
C ASN A 132 -11.32 14.67 -19.31
N THR A 133 -12.09 15.53 -18.65
CA THR A 133 -11.61 16.79 -18.08
C THR A 133 -10.84 16.57 -16.78
N LYS A 134 -11.03 15.44 -16.12
CA LYS A 134 -10.35 15.04 -14.89
C LYS A 134 -9.21 14.07 -15.19
N LYS A 135 -8.25 14.05 -14.29
CA LYS A 135 -7.13 13.11 -14.33
C LYS A 135 -7.08 12.26 -13.07
N LYS A 136 -6.84 10.97 -13.25
CA LYS A 136 -6.56 10.04 -12.16
C LYS A 136 -5.06 9.91 -11.95
N SER A 137 -4.65 9.97 -10.68
CA SER A 137 -3.26 9.85 -10.25
C SER A 137 -2.95 8.43 -9.78
N PHE A 138 -1.81 7.91 -10.23
CA PHE A 138 -1.36 6.56 -9.92
C PHE A 138 0.06 6.56 -9.35
N LEU A 139 0.27 5.72 -8.35
CA LEU A 139 1.57 5.29 -7.87
C LEU A 139 1.70 3.79 -8.13
N ARG A 140 2.80 3.36 -8.76
CA ARG A 140 3.16 1.95 -8.89
C ARG A 140 4.50 1.69 -8.24
N ALA A 141 4.57 0.58 -7.50
CA ALA A 141 5.79 0.07 -6.91
C ALA A 141 6.07 -1.34 -7.46
N TYR A 142 7.31 -1.59 -7.84
CA TYR A 142 7.72 -2.83 -8.49
C TYR A 142 8.83 -3.51 -7.73
N LYS A 143 8.67 -4.80 -7.58
CA LYS A 143 9.54 -5.78 -6.95
C LYS A 143 9.78 -5.55 -5.46
N LYS A 144 9.63 -6.63 -4.70
CA LYS A 144 9.90 -6.71 -3.26
C LYS A 144 9.19 -5.61 -2.45
N VAL A 145 7.95 -5.30 -2.82
CA VAL A 145 7.18 -4.25 -2.15
C VAL A 145 6.93 -4.62 -0.70
N ARG A 146 7.17 -3.65 0.19
CA ARG A 146 6.83 -3.68 1.60
C ARG A 146 6.13 -2.39 1.96
N MET A 147 4.98 -2.49 2.60
CA MET A 147 4.21 -1.36 3.12
C MET A 147 4.15 -1.46 4.63
N TYR A 148 4.25 -0.32 5.28
CA TYR A 148 4.11 -0.18 6.72
C TYR A 148 3.22 1.01 7.07
N MET A 149 2.27 0.77 7.94
CA MET A 149 1.46 1.74 8.69
C MET A 149 1.33 1.23 10.11
N THR A 150 0.94 2.06 11.07
CA THR A 150 0.85 1.69 12.50
C THR A 150 -0.04 0.47 12.73
N LYS A 151 -1.20 0.40 12.06
CA LYS A 151 -2.18 -0.69 12.25
C LYS A 151 -2.24 -1.68 11.08
N ALA A 152 -1.48 -1.44 10.01
CA ALA A 152 -1.53 -2.27 8.80
C ALA A 152 -0.15 -2.41 8.17
N GLN A 153 0.18 -3.62 7.73
CA GLN A 153 1.41 -3.91 7.00
C GLN A 153 1.09 -4.71 5.76
N GLY A 154 1.93 -4.59 4.73
CA GLY A 154 1.73 -5.31 3.48
C GLY A 154 3.05 -5.75 2.85
N ARG A 155 3.00 -6.90 2.18
CA ARG A 155 4.09 -7.41 1.34
C ARG A 155 3.52 -7.95 0.05
N ALA A 156 4.17 -7.64 -1.07
CA ALA A 156 3.82 -8.18 -2.38
C ALA A 156 5.01 -8.11 -3.34
N ASP A 157 4.91 -8.73 -4.52
CA ASP A 157 5.87 -8.47 -5.60
C ASP A 157 5.71 -7.05 -6.14
N SER A 158 4.48 -6.63 -6.39
CA SER A 158 4.17 -5.30 -6.90
C SER A 158 2.89 -4.73 -6.32
N LEU A 159 2.77 -3.41 -6.41
CA LEU A 159 1.66 -2.64 -5.88
C LEU A 159 1.24 -1.57 -6.90
N SER A 160 -0.06 -1.32 -6.99
CA SER A 160 -0.62 -0.18 -7.73
C SER A 160 -1.62 0.55 -6.84
N PHE A 161 -1.41 1.82 -6.63
CA PHE A 161 -2.33 2.68 -5.92
C PHE A 161 -2.99 3.66 -6.89
N ASN A 162 -4.30 3.60 -7.02
CA ASN A 162 -5.10 4.66 -7.63
C ASN A 162 -5.46 5.65 -6.53
N GLU A 163 -4.75 6.77 -6.50
CA GLU A 163 -4.87 7.78 -5.44
C GLU A 163 -6.18 8.54 -5.50
N THR A 164 -6.75 8.67 -6.70
CA THR A 164 -8.00 9.39 -6.91
C THR A 164 -9.19 8.61 -6.37
N ASP A 165 -9.20 7.30 -6.62
CA ASP A 165 -10.30 6.43 -6.21
C ASP A 165 -10.04 5.76 -4.84
N GLY A 166 -8.87 5.99 -4.24
CA GLY A 166 -8.49 5.41 -2.94
C GLY A 166 -8.28 3.89 -2.97
N VAL A 167 -7.93 3.31 -4.13
CA VAL A 167 -7.82 1.85 -4.27
C VAL A 167 -6.37 1.40 -4.40
N LEU A 168 -5.94 0.56 -3.47
CA LEU A 168 -4.62 -0.04 -3.41
C LEU A 168 -4.69 -1.52 -3.77
N HIS A 169 -3.94 -1.93 -4.79
CA HIS A 169 -3.86 -3.31 -5.23
C HIS A 169 -2.49 -3.91 -4.93
N PHE A 170 -2.46 -5.06 -4.28
CA PHE A 170 -1.27 -5.88 -4.09
C PHE A 170 -1.33 -7.09 -5.02
N PHE A 171 -0.24 -7.36 -5.73
CA PHE A 171 -0.16 -8.42 -6.74
C PHE A 171 0.94 -9.43 -6.42
N ARG A 172 0.70 -10.69 -6.83
CA ARG A 172 1.64 -11.82 -6.77
C ARG A 172 2.05 -12.18 -5.35
N LYS A 173 1.30 -13.13 -4.79
CA LYS A 173 1.46 -13.66 -3.44
C LYS A 173 1.47 -12.56 -2.36
N PRO A 174 0.45 -11.71 -2.34
CA PRO A 174 0.35 -10.66 -1.34
C PRO A 174 0.13 -11.25 0.06
N ILE A 175 0.69 -10.57 1.04
CA ILE A 175 0.41 -10.80 2.46
C ILE A 175 0.04 -9.45 3.07
N PHE A 176 -1.05 -9.41 3.77
CA PHE A 176 -1.52 -8.23 4.50
C PHE A 176 -1.68 -8.58 5.98
N TRP A 177 -1.14 -7.75 6.86
CA TRP A 177 -1.30 -7.88 8.30
C TRP A 177 -2.13 -6.73 8.84
N SER A 178 -3.09 -7.04 9.70
CA SER A 178 -3.89 -6.10 10.46
C SER A 178 -3.84 -6.49 11.94
N GLY A 179 -2.97 -5.84 12.71
CA GLY A 179 -2.60 -6.28 14.04
C GLY A 179 -2.01 -7.71 13.99
N GLU A 180 -2.56 -8.62 14.79
CA GLU A 180 -2.11 -10.03 14.87
C GLU A 180 -2.74 -10.95 13.80
N LYS A 181 -3.52 -10.38 12.88
CA LYS A 181 -4.18 -11.13 11.81
C LYS A 181 -3.36 -11.05 10.53
N GLN A 182 -3.16 -12.19 9.87
CA GLN A 182 -2.52 -12.28 8.56
C GLN A 182 -3.54 -12.73 7.52
N ILE A 183 -3.54 -12.06 6.38
CA ILE A 183 -4.44 -12.32 5.26
C ILE A 183 -3.59 -12.53 4.00
N THR A 184 -3.88 -13.58 3.24
CA THR A 184 -3.21 -13.93 1.99
C THR A 184 -4.21 -14.29 0.91
N GLY A 185 -3.79 -14.26 -0.35
CA GLY A 185 -4.59 -14.67 -1.51
C GLY A 185 -3.82 -14.42 -2.80
N ASP A 186 -4.46 -14.59 -3.94
CA ASP A 186 -3.81 -14.34 -5.24
C ASP A 186 -3.71 -12.84 -5.53
N LYS A 187 -4.71 -12.07 -5.10
CA LYS A 187 -4.78 -10.62 -5.18
C LYS A 187 -5.46 -10.04 -3.95
N ILE A 188 -4.91 -8.96 -3.42
CA ILE A 188 -5.52 -8.17 -2.34
C ILE A 188 -5.79 -6.75 -2.83
N GLU A 189 -7.00 -6.25 -2.59
CA GLU A 189 -7.45 -4.90 -2.90
C GLU A 189 -7.89 -4.22 -1.60
N ALA A 190 -7.23 -3.11 -1.23
CA ALA A 190 -7.62 -2.30 -0.08
C ALA A 190 -8.30 -1.01 -0.58
N TYR A 191 -9.47 -0.72 -0.05
CA TYR A 191 -10.27 0.44 -0.38
C TYR A 191 -10.20 1.43 0.78
N PHE A 192 -9.76 2.63 0.48
CA PHE A 192 -9.63 3.73 1.43
C PHE A 192 -10.67 4.80 1.14
N ASN A 193 -11.28 5.31 2.16
CA ASN A 193 -12.10 6.50 2.08
C ASN A 193 -11.22 7.71 1.71
N THR A 194 -11.57 8.42 0.65
CA THR A 194 -10.74 9.52 0.13
C THR A 194 -10.85 10.81 0.95
N GLU A 195 -11.84 10.91 1.84
CA GLU A 195 -12.06 12.09 2.68
C GLU A 195 -11.34 11.99 4.04
N ASN A 196 -11.42 10.82 4.68
CA ASN A 196 -10.83 10.60 6.01
C ASN A 196 -9.58 9.72 6.00
N GLU A 197 -9.24 9.15 4.83
CA GLU A 197 -8.08 8.27 4.58
C GLU A 197 -8.06 6.97 5.42
N ASN A 198 -9.20 6.60 6.01
CA ASN A 198 -9.36 5.33 6.70
C ASN A 198 -9.57 4.18 5.70
N ILE A 199 -9.21 2.98 6.11
CA ILE A 199 -9.56 1.78 5.35
C ILE A 199 -11.05 1.47 5.56
N ASP A 200 -11.80 1.32 4.45
CA ASP A 200 -13.21 0.93 4.46
C ASP A 200 -13.37 -0.58 4.29
N SER A 201 -12.62 -1.15 3.36
CA SER A 201 -12.69 -2.60 3.13
C SER A 201 -11.43 -3.17 2.50
N LEU A 202 -11.26 -4.48 2.68
CA LEU A 202 -10.23 -5.29 2.05
C LEU A 202 -10.91 -6.42 1.29
N LYS A 203 -10.61 -6.59 0.00
CA LYS A 203 -11.07 -7.73 -0.82
C LYS A 203 -9.90 -8.61 -1.19
N VAL A 204 -10.04 -9.90 -0.94
CA VAL A 204 -9.06 -10.93 -1.26
C VAL A 204 -9.67 -11.87 -2.28
N ARG A 205 -9.03 -12.01 -3.43
CA ARG A 205 -9.52 -12.79 -4.55
C ARG A 205 -8.58 -13.96 -4.84
N GLY A 206 -9.15 -15.13 -5.00
CA GLY A 206 -8.44 -16.40 -5.26
C GLY A 206 -7.64 -16.85 -4.05
N ASN A 207 -7.84 -18.10 -3.64
CA ASN A 207 -7.13 -18.72 -2.52
C ASN A 207 -7.09 -17.84 -1.27
N ALA A 208 -8.21 -17.17 -0.98
CA ALA A 208 -8.31 -16.28 0.17
C ALA A 208 -8.13 -17.07 1.46
N PHE A 209 -7.17 -16.64 2.28
CA PHE A 209 -6.84 -17.29 3.54
C PHE A 209 -6.49 -16.26 4.61
N ALA A 210 -7.03 -16.44 5.80
CA ALA A 210 -6.70 -15.61 6.95
C ALA A 210 -6.43 -16.45 8.18
N ILE A 211 -5.48 -15.99 8.98
CA ILE A 211 -5.17 -16.54 10.29
C ILE A 211 -5.17 -15.44 11.35
N SER A 212 -5.55 -15.82 12.57
CA SER A 212 -5.49 -14.98 13.75
C SER A 212 -5.04 -15.83 14.93
N LYS A 213 -4.14 -15.34 15.78
CA LYS A 213 -3.79 -16.05 17.01
C LYS A 213 -5.03 -16.25 17.87
N VAL A 214 -5.10 -17.39 18.53
CA VAL A 214 -6.17 -17.68 19.50
C VAL A 214 -5.92 -16.93 20.79
N ASP A 215 -4.70 -17.04 21.32
CA ASP A 215 -4.21 -16.30 22.47
C ASP A 215 -2.71 -16.02 22.28
N SER A 216 -2.33 -14.74 22.34
CA SER A 216 -0.94 -14.32 22.16
C SER A 216 -0.05 -14.61 23.36
N LEU A 217 -0.63 -14.82 24.57
CA LEU A 217 0.11 -14.97 25.80
C LEU A 217 0.43 -16.42 26.14
N THR A 218 -0.52 -17.34 25.96
CA THR A 218 -0.42 -18.72 26.46
C THR A 218 -0.23 -19.76 25.36
N MET A 219 -0.71 -19.51 24.12
CA MET A 219 -0.76 -20.50 23.05
C MET A 219 -0.14 -19.99 21.75
N LYS A 220 1.19 -20.10 21.68
CA LYS A 220 1.99 -19.51 20.58
C LYS A 220 1.73 -20.11 19.20
N ASP A 221 1.26 -21.35 19.11
CA ASP A 221 1.14 -22.13 17.86
C ASP A 221 -0.30 -22.44 17.46
N GLU A 222 -1.28 -21.87 18.13
CA GLU A 222 -2.69 -22.07 17.83
C GLU A 222 -3.30 -20.85 17.14
N PHE A 223 -4.01 -21.11 16.03
CA PHE A 223 -4.55 -20.07 15.17
C PHE A 223 -5.98 -20.41 14.75
N HIS A 224 -6.88 -19.44 14.88
CA HIS A 224 -8.11 -19.45 14.10
C HIS A 224 -7.74 -19.29 12.62
N GLN A 225 -8.34 -20.09 11.75
CA GLN A 225 -8.05 -20.12 10.33
C GLN A 225 -9.35 -20.09 9.54
N VAL A 226 -9.37 -19.34 8.46
CA VAL A 226 -10.49 -19.33 7.51
C VAL A 226 -9.97 -19.22 6.08
N LYS A 227 -10.58 -19.99 5.17
CA LYS A 227 -10.24 -19.94 3.74
C LYS A 227 -11.49 -20.01 2.86
N GLY A 228 -11.36 -19.54 1.61
CA GLY A 228 -12.40 -19.57 0.61
C GLY A 228 -11.93 -19.00 -0.73
N LYS A 229 -12.84 -18.86 -1.70
CA LYS A 229 -12.50 -18.25 -3.00
C LYS A 229 -12.40 -16.75 -2.95
N LEU A 230 -13.26 -16.11 -2.18
CA LEU A 230 -13.34 -14.68 -2.01
C LEU A 230 -13.48 -14.35 -0.52
N MET A 231 -12.73 -13.38 -0.05
CA MET A 231 -12.89 -12.81 1.30
C MET A 231 -13.07 -11.30 1.19
N THR A 232 -14.05 -10.76 1.91
CA THR A 232 -14.23 -9.31 2.06
C THR A 232 -14.22 -8.99 3.54
N VAL A 233 -13.36 -8.07 3.94
CA VAL A 233 -13.26 -7.58 5.32
C VAL A 233 -13.71 -6.12 5.33
N PHE A 234 -14.63 -5.78 6.21
CA PHE A 234 -15.13 -4.42 6.40
C PHE A 234 -14.56 -3.82 7.68
N TYR A 235 -14.16 -2.57 7.58
CA TYR A 235 -13.57 -1.81 8.66
C TYR A 235 -14.46 -0.63 9.05
N GLN A 236 -14.39 -0.27 10.30
CA GLN A 236 -14.92 0.99 10.83
C GLN A 236 -13.88 1.60 11.75
N ASN A 237 -13.52 2.86 11.51
CA ASN A 237 -12.45 3.55 12.26
C ASN A 237 -11.12 2.78 12.27
N ASN A 238 -10.75 2.17 11.12
CA ASN A 238 -9.58 1.30 10.96
C ASN A 238 -9.60 0.03 11.83
N GLU A 239 -10.75 -0.36 12.36
CA GLU A 239 -10.94 -1.62 13.07
C GLU A 239 -11.82 -2.57 12.28
N MET A 240 -11.42 -3.84 12.22
CA MET A 240 -12.18 -4.89 11.55
C MET A 240 -13.50 -5.12 12.29
N LYS A 241 -14.64 -5.05 11.56
CA LYS A 241 -15.98 -5.26 12.12
C LYS A 241 -16.65 -6.52 11.56
N LEU A 242 -16.46 -6.80 10.28
CA LEU A 242 -17.09 -7.94 9.64
C LEU A 242 -16.12 -8.55 8.62
N ALA A 243 -16.02 -9.86 8.59
CA ALA A 243 -15.40 -10.60 7.50
C ALA A 243 -16.41 -11.57 6.89
N LYS A 244 -16.50 -11.56 5.55
CA LYS A 244 -17.31 -12.51 4.77
C LYS A 244 -16.39 -13.34 3.88
N VAL A 245 -16.53 -14.65 3.93
CA VAL A 245 -15.75 -15.59 3.13
C VAL A 245 -16.72 -16.43 2.32
N ILE A 246 -16.57 -16.42 1.01
CA ILE A 246 -17.53 -17.03 0.07
C ILE A 246 -16.80 -18.02 -0.84
N GLY A 247 -17.50 -19.11 -1.15
CA GLY A 247 -17.09 -20.14 -2.11
C GLY A 247 -16.17 -21.18 -1.50
N ASN A 248 -16.75 -22.33 -1.16
CA ASN A 248 -16.10 -23.43 -0.44
C ASN A 248 -15.41 -22.90 0.84
N ALA A 249 -16.15 -22.11 1.60
CA ALA A 249 -15.66 -21.50 2.81
C ALA A 249 -15.43 -22.58 3.88
N GLN A 250 -14.25 -22.54 4.49
CA GLN A 250 -13.85 -23.47 5.55
C GLN A 250 -13.23 -22.70 6.70
N SER A 251 -13.49 -23.13 7.92
CA SER A 251 -12.82 -22.59 9.10
C SER A 251 -12.34 -23.67 10.05
N ILE A 252 -11.26 -23.37 10.75
CA ILE A 252 -10.77 -24.09 11.92
C ILE A 252 -10.69 -23.03 13.03
N THR A 253 -11.53 -23.19 14.06
CA THR A 253 -11.61 -22.24 15.15
C THR A 253 -11.55 -22.96 16.49
N TYR A 254 -10.93 -22.35 17.44
CA TYR A 254 -10.87 -22.86 18.81
C TYR A 254 -12.07 -22.31 19.60
N ALA A 255 -12.79 -23.20 20.25
CA ALA A 255 -13.91 -22.88 21.09
C ALA A 255 -13.46 -22.84 22.56
N ASP A 256 -13.68 -21.71 23.19
CA ASP A 256 -13.35 -21.47 24.58
C ASP A 256 -14.62 -21.20 25.40
N SER A 257 -14.59 -21.56 26.68
CA SER A 257 -15.57 -21.18 27.68
C SER A 257 -14.90 -20.32 28.72
N GLU A 258 -15.49 -19.20 29.07
CA GLU A 258 -15.03 -18.35 30.16
C GLU A 258 -15.95 -18.55 31.40
N ASP A 259 -15.36 -18.97 32.52
CA ASP A 259 -16.06 -18.98 33.78
C ASP A 259 -16.35 -17.53 34.23
N GLN A 260 -17.62 -17.21 34.35
CA GLN A 260 -18.05 -15.82 34.65
C GLN A 260 -17.54 -15.29 35.99
N LYS A 261 -17.28 -16.17 36.96
CA LYS A 261 -16.84 -15.78 38.30
C LYS A 261 -15.32 -15.66 38.42
N THR A 262 -14.62 -16.66 37.89
CA THR A 262 -13.14 -16.73 38.02
C THR A 262 -12.39 -16.11 36.86
N LYS A 263 -13.12 -15.78 35.75
CA LYS A 263 -12.56 -15.32 34.50
C LYS A 263 -11.56 -16.30 33.87
N LYS A 264 -11.57 -17.54 34.32
CA LYS A 264 -10.75 -18.59 33.80
C LYS A 264 -11.28 -19.03 32.42
N ILE A 265 -10.40 -19.10 31.47
CA ILE A 265 -10.70 -19.59 30.10
C ILE A 265 -10.36 -21.08 30.05
N ASP A 266 -11.37 -21.90 29.79
CA ASP A 266 -11.20 -23.34 29.56
C ASP A 266 -11.43 -23.64 28.08
N ARG A 267 -10.46 -24.30 27.41
CA ARG A 267 -10.54 -24.71 26.02
C ARG A 267 -11.47 -25.90 25.87
N LEU A 268 -12.61 -25.71 25.20
CA LEU A 268 -13.58 -26.77 24.94
C LEU A 268 -13.12 -27.70 23.82
N GLY A 269 -12.54 -27.14 22.76
CA GLY A 269 -12.14 -27.93 21.61
C GLY A 269 -11.85 -27.11 20.37
N VAL A 270 -11.83 -27.81 19.22
CA VAL A 270 -11.64 -27.24 17.90
C VAL A 270 -12.90 -27.46 17.08
N SER A 271 -13.47 -26.40 16.53
CA SER A 271 -14.56 -26.45 15.56
C SER A 271 -13.98 -26.42 14.15
N ILE A 272 -14.40 -27.36 13.32
CA ILE A 272 -14.09 -27.42 11.89
C ILE A 272 -15.40 -27.25 11.15
N SER A 273 -15.50 -26.20 10.31
CA SER A 273 -16.72 -25.90 9.58
C SER A 273 -16.45 -25.83 8.07
N ASN A 274 -17.43 -26.33 7.29
CA ASN A 274 -17.46 -26.26 5.85
C ASN A 274 -18.81 -25.67 5.42
N CYS A 275 -18.79 -24.61 4.63
CA CYS A 275 -20.00 -23.87 4.24
C CYS A 275 -19.84 -23.25 2.85
N GLY A 276 -20.94 -22.82 2.26
CA GLY A 276 -20.92 -21.95 1.09
C GLY A 276 -20.40 -20.56 1.43
N GLU A 277 -20.75 -20.08 2.66
CA GLU A 277 -20.36 -18.75 3.15
C GLU A 277 -20.09 -18.80 4.66
N ILE A 278 -19.06 -18.09 5.10
CA ILE A 278 -18.75 -17.82 6.50
C ILE A 278 -18.79 -16.32 6.74
N GLU A 279 -19.51 -15.89 7.79
CA GLU A 279 -19.49 -14.54 8.30
C GLU A 279 -18.89 -14.53 9.71
N ALA A 280 -17.95 -13.61 9.96
CA ALA A 280 -17.37 -13.38 11.28
C ALA A 280 -17.55 -11.92 11.68
N LEU A 281 -18.25 -11.70 12.80
CA LEU A 281 -18.39 -10.40 13.44
C LEU A 281 -17.31 -10.22 14.50
N PHE A 282 -16.71 -9.03 14.53
CA PHE A 282 -15.63 -8.69 15.44
C PHE A 282 -16.02 -7.52 16.35
N GLU A 283 -15.73 -7.68 17.63
CA GLU A 283 -15.78 -6.62 18.64
C GLU A 283 -14.52 -6.71 19.48
N ASP A 284 -13.93 -5.58 19.84
CA ASP A 284 -12.66 -5.49 20.57
C ASP A 284 -11.56 -6.40 20.03
N ARG A 285 -11.48 -6.49 18.69
CA ARG A 285 -10.54 -7.32 17.92
C ARG A 285 -10.71 -8.83 18.06
N LYS A 286 -11.71 -9.29 18.80
CA LYS A 286 -12.07 -10.71 18.98
C LYS A 286 -13.26 -11.09 18.11
N ILE A 287 -13.31 -12.36 17.70
CA ILE A 287 -14.47 -12.92 17.02
C ILE A 287 -15.57 -13.08 18.08
N GLN A 288 -16.71 -12.43 17.87
CA GLN A 288 -17.90 -12.58 18.71
C GLN A 288 -18.87 -13.61 18.15
N ILE A 289 -19.08 -13.56 16.84
CA ILE A 289 -19.98 -14.46 16.14
C ILE A 289 -19.26 -15.01 14.92
N LEU A 290 -19.36 -16.32 14.73
CA LEU A 290 -18.99 -17.01 13.50
C LEU A 290 -20.22 -17.76 12.98
N ALA A 291 -20.80 -17.29 11.90
CA ALA A 291 -21.93 -17.91 11.24
C ALA A 291 -21.46 -18.66 10.00
N CYS A 292 -21.94 -19.90 9.87
CA CYS A 292 -21.71 -20.78 8.73
C CYS A 292 -23.03 -20.90 7.98
N ASN A 293 -23.09 -20.35 6.78
CA ASN A 293 -24.30 -20.24 5.97
C ASN A 293 -24.17 -21.10 4.70
N ILE A 294 -25.29 -21.57 4.17
CA ILE A 294 -25.39 -22.33 2.92
C ILE A 294 -24.66 -23.68 2.99
N GLY A 295 -25.40 -24.76 3.20
CA GLY A 295 -24.87 -26.10 3.26
C GLY A 295 -23.91 -26.35 4.42
N ALA A 296 -24.24 -25.77 5.58
CA ALA A 296 -23.39 -25.77 6.75
C ALA A 296 -23.18 -27.18 7.31
N GLN A 297 -21.92 -27.56 7.47
CA GLN A 297 -21.44 -28.70 8.22
C GLN A 297 -20.42 -28.24 9.23
N SER A 298 -20.61 -28.58 10.50
CA SER A 298 -19.71 -28.13 11.57
C SER A 298 -19.56 -29.22 12.61
N ASP A 299 -18.33 -29.61 12.87
CA ASP A 299 -17.97 -30.60 13.86
C ASP A 299 -17.11 -29.95 14.95
N ILE A 300 -17.38 -30.30 16.22
CA ILE A 300 -16.59 -29.87 17.35
C ILE A 300 -15.86 -31.07 17.95
N TYR A 301 -14.54 -30.99 18.00
CA TYR A 301 -13.67 -32.04 18.52
C TYR A 301 -13.05 -31.58 19.83
N PRO A 302 -13.21 -32.32 20.95
CA PRO A 302 -12.43 -32.08 22.15
C PRO A 302 -10.92 -32.09 21.86
N MET A 303 -10.15 -31.27 22.56
CA MET A 303 -8.70 -31.18 22.34
C MET A 303 -7.96 -32.52 22.38
N SER A 304 -8.43 -33.43 23.25
CA SER A 304 -7.87 -34.78 23.41
C SER A 304 -8.15 -35.73 22.25
N LYS A 305 -9.14 -35.41 21.39
CA LYS A 305 -9.59 -36.28 20.29
C LYS A 305 -9.18 -35.77 18.91
N ILE A 306 -8.49 -34.65 18.78
CA ILE A 306 -8.04 -34.09 17.51
C ILE A 306 -6.51 -34.00 17.46
N ALA A 307 -5.90 -34.68 16.49
CA ALA A 307 -4.46 -34.65 16.28
C ALA A 307 -3.98 -33.23 15.87
N PRO A 308 -2.76 -32.80 16.28
CA PRO A 308 -2.26 -31.47 16.00
C PRO A 308 -2.20 -31.07 14.52
N ASP A 309 -1.93 -32.04 13.64
CA ASP A 309 -1.88 -31.86 12.18
C ASP A 309 -3.26 -31.53 11.59
N LYS A 310 -4.33 -32.02 12.18
CA LYS A 310 -5.72 -31.75 11.76
C LYS A 310 -6.26 -30.40 12.27
N ARG A 311 -5.52 -29.70 13.12
CA ARG A 311 -5.85 -28.34 13.61
C ARG A 311 -5.33 -27.24 12.67
N LYS A 312 -4.82 -27.59 11.49
CA LYS A 312 -4.28 -26.68 10.49
C LYS A 312 -4.76 -27.05 9.10
N PHE A 313 -5.03 -26.06 8.27
CA PHE A 313 -5.16 -26.32 6.84
C PHE A 313 -3.80 -26.67 6.23
N PRO A 314 -3.74 -27.56 5.24
CA PRO A 314 -2.52 -27.88 4.51
C PRO A 314 -1.95 -26.69 3.72
#